data_f52ab4322f1bf9c03f6ad11f7529e378
#
_entry.id   f52ab4322f1bf9c03f6ad11f7529e378
#
_cell.length_a   1.000
_cell.length_b   1.000
_cell.length_c   1.000
_cell.angle_alpha   90.00
_cell.angle_beta   90.00
_cell.angle_gamma   90.00
#
_symmetry.space_group_name_H-M   'P 1'
#
loop_
_entity.id
_entity.type
_entity.pdbx_description
1 polymer ?
#
loop_
_entity_poly.entity_id
_entity_poly.type
_entity_poly.pdbx_seq_one_letter_code
_entity_poly.pdbx_strand_id
1 'polypeptide(L)'
;MSLTTDFIAELIRAANEADKLTPFEVKRLLNRSVATIRDMREQTGIRGNHRAKDVVIDLQVAAARAESLSSAEIRDALLDAADIIRTLKILLDGVEEA
;
A
#
# COMPACT_ATOMS: atom_id res chain seq x y z
N MET A 1 -4.42 -0.88 -19.20
CA MET A 1 -3.69 -0.90 -17.94
C MET A 1 -4.65 -0.87 -16.77
N SER A 2 -4.36 -1.56 -15.71
CA SER A 2 -5.24 -1.61 -14.56
C SER A 2 -5.01 -0.42 -13.63
N LEU A 3 -6.06 0.00 -12.92
CA LEU A 3 -5.96 1.04 -11.90
C LEU A 3 -4.99 0.62 -10.78
N THR A 4 -4.91 -0.68 -10.50
CA THR A 4 -4.00 -1.21 -9.48
C THR A 4 -2.55 -0.99 -9.88
N THR A 5 -2.19 -1.30 -11.14
CA THR A 5 -0.83 -1.07 -11.65
C THR A 5 -0.47 0.41 -11.59
N ASP A 6 -1.40 1.27 -11.97
CA ASP A 6 -1.19 2.73 -11.93
C ASP A 6 -0.97 3.21 -10.49
N PHE A 7 -1.72 2.65 -9.54
CA PHE A 7 -1.57 3.03 -8.14
C PHE A 7 -0.22 2.56 -7.57
N ILE A 8 0.22 1.35 -7.93
CA ILE A 8 1.56 0.86 -7.54
C ILE A 8 2.64 1.83 -8.03
N ALA A 9 2.55 2.25 -9.29
CA ALA A 9 3.50 3.21 -9.86
C ALA A 9 3.46 4.55 -9.13
N GLU A 10 2.27 5.02 -8.76
CA GLU A 10 2.09 6.24 -8.00
C GLU A 10 2.76 6.16 -6.63
N LEU A 11 2.60 5.02 -5.94
CA LEU A 11 3.23 4.81 -4.63
C LEU A 11 4.75 4.81 -4.72
N ILE A 12 5.29 4.15 -5.72
CA ILE A 12 6.75 4.10 -5.92
C ILE A 12 7.28 5.50 -6.23
N ARG A 13 6.59 6.24 -7.07
CA ARG A 13 7.00 7.62 -7.39
C ARG A 13 6.94 8.50 -6.15
N ALA A 14 5.87 8.38 -5.36
CA ALA A 14 5.75 9.14 -4.12
C ALA A 14 6.86 8.77 -3.13
N ALA A 15 7.22 7.49 -3.05
CA ALA A 15 8.31 7.03 -2.17
C ALA A 15 9.64 7.68 -2.57
N ASN A 16 9.89 7.82 -3.87
CA ASN A 16 11.11 8.47 -4.37
C ASN A 16 11.13 9.97 -4.07
N GLU A 17 9.99 10.56 -3.80
CA GLU A 17 9.85 11.99 -3.48
C GLU A 17 9.33 12.20 -2.05
N ALA A 18 9.60 11.27 -1.15
CA ALA A 18 9.06 11.28 0.21
C ALA A 18 9.33 12.58 0.95
N ASP A 19 10.49 13.19 0.74
CA ASP A 19 10.88 14.44 1.38
C ASP A 19 10.05 15.66 0.89
N LYS A 20 9.34 15.52 -0.23
CA LYS A 20 8.53 16.58 -0.81
C LYS A 20 7.05 16.44 -0.48
N LEU A 21 6.65 15.34 0.13
CA LEU A 21 5.25 15.09 0.43
C LEU A 21 4.83 15.82 1.70
N THR A 22 3.62 16.40 1.66
CA THR A 22 3.00 16.96 2.88
C THR A 22 2.44 15.81 3.72
N PRO A 23 2.28 16.00 5.04
CA PRO A 23 1.62 15.00 5.87
C PRO A 23 0.23 14.62 5.37
N PHE A 24 -0.50 15.57 4.83
CA PHE A 24 -1.82 15.30 4.23
C PHE A 24 -1.73 14.32 3.07
N GLU A 25 -0.76 14.54 2.17
CA GLU A 25 -0.56 13.66 1.02
C GLU A 25 -0.14 12.25 1.45
N VAL A 26 0.75 12.17 2.44
CA VAL A 26 1.18 10.88 3.00
C VAL A 26 -0.01 10.13 3.57
N LYS A 27 -0.80 10.80 4.39
CA LYS A 27 -1.97 10.19 5.02
C LYS A 27 -2.97 9.70 3.97
N ARG A 28 -3.21 10.51 2.95
CA ARG A 28 -4.13 10.15 1.86
C ARG A 28 -3.66 8.90 1.12
N LEU A 29 -2.37 8.84 0.78
CA LEU A 29 -1.81 7.69 0.06
C LEU A 29 -1.86 6.43 0.91
N LEU A 30 -1.52 6.53 2.20
CA LEU A 30 -1.54 5.38 3.09
C LEU A 30 -2.95 4.88 3.35
N ASN A 31 -3.92 5.76 3.54
CA ASN A 31 -5.31 5.37 3.72
C ASN A 31 -5.88 4.71 2.47
N ARG A 32 -5.54 5.22 1.30
CA ARG A 32 -5.94 4.62 0.04
C ARG A 32 -5.31 3.25 -0.14
N SER A 33 -4.07 3.09 0.30
CA SER A 33 -3.38 1.79 0.27
C SER A 33 -4.09 0.77 1.16
N VAL A 34 -4.46 1.17 2.37
CA VAL A 34 -5.19 0.30 3.29
C VAL A 34 -6.51 -0.18 2.67
N ALA A 35 -7.28 0.74 2.10
CA ALA A 35 -8.54 0.40 1.45
C ALA A 35 -8.33 -0.57 0.30
N THR A 36 -7.31 -0.32 -0.53
CA THR A 36 -6.97 -1.16 -1.67
C THR A 36 -6.58 -2.57 -1.22
N ILE A 37 -5.72 -2.68 -0.20
CA ILE A 37 -5.26 -3.96 0.31
C ILE A 37 -6.43 -4.77 0.87
N ARG A 38 -7.31 -4.14 1.63
CA ARG A 38 -8.48 -4.81 2.19
C ARG A 38 -9.39 -5.35 1.11
N ASP A 39 -9.64 -4.54 0.09
CA ASP A 39 -10.48 -4.91 -1.03
C ASP A 39 -9.89 -6.10 -1.80
N MET A 40 -8.60 -6.04 -2.08
CA MET A 40 -7.90 -7.12 -2.79
C MET A 40 -7.84 -8.41 -1.98
N ARG A 41 -7.70 -8.31 -0.67
CA ARG A 41 -7.73 -9.51 0.20
C ARG A 41 -9.08 -10.20 0.14
N GLU A 42 -10.16 -9.44 0.11
CA GLU A 42 -11.50 -9.98 -0.07
C GLU A 42 -11.62 -10.70 -1.41
N GLN A 43 -11.13 -10.08 -2.47
CA GLN A 43 -11.19 -10.65 -3.82
C GLN A 43 -10.37 -11.92 -3.96
N THR A 44 -9.22 -12.00 -3.31
CA THR A 44 -8.37 -13.19 -3.38
C THR A 44 -8.94 -14.38 -2.62
N GLY A 45 -9.79 -14.11 -1.63
CA GLY A 45 -10.30 -15.17 -0.76
C GLY A 45 -9.24 -15.81 0.11
N ILE A 46 -8.04 -15.26 0.15
CA ILE A 46 -6.94 -15.79 0.95
C ILE A 46 -7.13 -15.35 2.39
N ARG A 47 -7.48 -16.30 3.24
CA ARG A 47 -7.58 -16.07 4.67
C ARG A 47 -6.24 -16.38 5.31
N GLY A 48 -5.85 -15.55 6.26
CA GLY A 48 -4.64 -15.81 7.01
C GLY A 48 -3.35 -15.38 6.34
N ASN A 49 -3.43 -14.47 5.36
CA ASN A 49 -2.22 -13.84 4.86
C ASN A 49 -1.77 -12.84 5.92
N HIS A 50 -0.96 -13.32 6.86
CA HIS A 50 -0.51 -12.55 8.01
C HIS A 50 0.28 -11.31 7.60
N ARG A 51 1.07 -11.43 6.52
CA ARG A 51 1.87 -10.30 6.05
C ARG A 51 0.99 -9.14 5.60
N ALA A 52 -0.06 -9.42 4.82
CA ALA A 52 -0.97 -8.37 4.36
C ALA A 52 -1.71 -7.73 5.53
N LYS A 53 -2.13 -8.53 6.51
CA LYS A 53 -2.79 -8.03 7.71
C LYS A 53 -1.86 -7.14 8.52
N ASP A 54 -0.62 -7.56 8.70
CA ASP A 54 0.38 -6.80 9.46
C ASP A 54 0.73 -5.50 8.76
N VAL A 55 0.87 -5.53 7.43
CA VAL A 55 1.12 -4.31 6.65
C VAL A 55 -0.04 -3.32 6.79
N VAL A 56 -1.29 -3.79 6.75
CA VAL A 56 -2.45 -2.91 6.95
C VAL A 56 -2.36 -2.19 8.29
N ILE A 57 -2.05 -2.93 9.36
CA ILE A 57 -1.90 -2.33 10.69
C ILE A 57 -0.79 -1.28 10.70
N ASP A 58 0.37 -1.63 10.14
CA ASP A 58 1.51 -0.72 10.08
C ASP A 58 1.19 0.55 9.27
N LEU A 59 0.47 0.41 8.17
CA LEU A 59 0.08 1.56 7.34
C LEU A 59 -0.93 2.45 8.06
N GLN A 60 -1.85 1.86 8.82
CA GLN A 60 -2.80 2.63 9.60
C GLN A 60 -2.10 3.44 10.70
N VAL A 61 -1.12 2.84 11.37
CA VAL A 61 -0.32 3.53 12.38
C VAL A 61 0.47 4.66 11.72
N ALA A 62 1.10 4.38 10.58
CA ALA A 62 1.87 5.39 9.86
C ALA A 62 0.99 6.56 9.42
N ALA A 63 -0.23 6.28 8.93
CA ALA A 63 -1.17 7.32 8.52
C ALA A 63 -1.56 8.21 9.70
N ALA A 64 -1.79 7.60 10.87
CA ALA A 64 -2.13 8.35 12.09
C ALA A 64 -0.96 9.23 12.57
N ARG A 65 0.27 8.84 12.25
CA ARG A 65 1.49 9.54 12.66
C ARG A 65 2.14 10.33 11.53
N ALA A 66 1.43 10.60 10.46
CA ALA A 66 2.00 11.19 9.24
C ALA A 66 2.82 12.47 9.50
N GLU A 67 2.40 13.31 10.46
CA GLU A 67 3.08 14.55 10.77
C GLU A 67 4.44 14.35 11.44
N SER A 68 4.66 13.20 12.09
CA SER A 68 5.88 12.93 12.84
C SER A 68 6.83 11.96 12.14
N LEU A 69 6.47 11.45 10.97
CA LEU A 69 7.32 10.50 10.26
C LEU A 69 8.47 11.22 9.55
N SER A 70 9.64 10.58 9.57
CA SER A 70 10.78 11.04 8.77
C SER A 70 10.55 10.66 7.30
N SER A 71 11.31 11.29 6.40
CA SER A 71 11.25 10.95 4.97
C SER A 71 11.57 9.47 4.72
N ALA A 72 12.52 8.92 5.47
CA ALA A 72 12.87 7.50 5.35
C ALA A 72 11.71 6.60 5.77
N GLU A 73 11.03 6.95 6.86
CA GLU A 73 9.87 6.20 7.35
C GLU A 73 8.70 6.27 6.37
N ILE A 74 8.47 7.45 5.79
CA ILE A 74 7.43 7.64 4.77
C ILE A 74 7.73 6.78 3.55
N ARG A 75 8.98 6.82 3.07
CA ARG A 75 9.39 6.02 1.92
C ARG A 75 9.17 4.54 2.17
N ASP A 76 9.60 4.05 3.34
CA ASP A 76 9.47 2.64 3.69
C ASP A 76 8.00 2.21 3.74
N ALA A 77 7.12 3.04 4.31
CA ALA A 77 5.70 2.74 4.38
C ALA A 77 5.08 2.66 2.97
N LEU A 78 5.41 3.61 2.10
CA LEU A 78 4.89 3.63 0.73
C LEU A 78 5.39 2.44 -0.09
N LEU A 79 6.65 2.05 0.08
CA LEU A 79 7.21 0.89 -0.61
C LEU A 79 6.62 -0.41 -0.10
N ASP A 80 6.37 -0.52 1.21
CA ASP A 80 5.69 -1.69 1.78
C ASP A 80 4.27 -1.81 1.21
N ALA A 81 3.56 -0.70 1.10
CA ALA A 81 2.23 -0.68 0.51
C ALA A 81 2.27 -1.15 -0.95
N ALA A 82 3.19 -0.61 -1.73
CA ALA A 82 3.34 -0.98 -3.15
C ALA A 82 3.66 -2.47 -3.30
N ASP A 83 4.54 -2.99 -2.46
CA ASP A 83 4.97 -4.38 -2.50
C ASP A 83 3.81 -5.34 -2.20
N ILE A 84 3.04 -5.08 -1.15
CA ILE A 84 1.94 -5.97 -0.80
C ILE A 84 0.80 -5.90 -1.82
N ILE A 85 0.51 -4.72 -2.37
CA ILE A 85 -0.50 -4.57 -3.41
C ILE A 85 -0.08 -5.33 -4.67
N ARG A 86 1.19 -5.25 -5.03
CA ARG A 86 1.74 -5.99 -6.17
C ARG A 86 1.62 -7.50 -5.95
N THR A 87 1.95 -7.97 -4.75
CA THR A 87 1.86 -9.40 -4.41
C THR A 87 0.42 -9.88 -4.53
N LEU A 88 -0.53 -9.11 -4.00
CA LEU A 88 -1.94 -9.47 -4.08
C LEU A 88 -2.45 -9.46 -5.53
N LYS A 89 -1.97 -8.52 -6.33
CA LYS A 89 -2.33 -8.46 -7.75
C LYS A 89 -1.84 -9.71 -8.49
N ILE A 90 -0.64 -10.17 -8.22
CA ILE A 90 -0.11 -11.39 -8.82
C ILE A 90 -0.99 -12.59 -8.45
N LEU A 91 -1.41 -12.67 -7.19
CA LEU A 91 -2.30 -13.73 -6.74
C LEU A 91 -3.67 -13.66 -7.42
N LEU A 92 -4.23 -12.46 -7.56
CA LEU A 92 -5.51 -12.28 -8.25
C LEU A 92 -5.43 -12.69 -9.71
N ASP A 93 -4.37 -12.28 -10.41
CA ASP A 93 -4.18 -12.63 -11.81
C ASP A 93 -4.04 -14.15 -11.98
N GLY A 94 -3.36 -14.81 -11.05
CA GLY A 94 -3.24 -16.27 -11.06
C GLY A 94 -4.58 -16.98 -10.84
N VAL A 95 -5.41 -16.45 -9.96
CA VAL A 95 -6.75 -16.99 -9.70
C VAL A 95 -7.63 -16.86 -10.96
N GLU A 96 -7.55 -15.73 -11.64
CA GLU A 96 -8.33 -15.49 -12.86
C GLU A 96 -7.94 -16.43 -13.99
N GLU A 97 -6.70 -16.83 -14.06
CA GLU A 97 -6.19 -17.75 -15.09
C GLU A 97 -6.56 -19.22 -14.82
N ALA A 98 -6.87 -19.52 -13.59
CA ALA A 98 -7.23 -20.87 -13.19
C ALA A 98 -8.68 -21.18 -13.55
#